data_1f1bfb6c598f87cef033f5bb15796255
#
_entry.id   1f1bfb6c598f87cef033f5bb15796255
#
_cell.length_a   1.000
_cell.length_b   1.000
_cell.length_c   1.000
_cell.angle_alpha   90.00
_cell.angle_beta   90.00
_cell.angle_gamma   90.00
#
_symmetry.space_group_name_H-M   'P 1'
#
loop_
_entity.id
_entity.type
_entity.pdbx_description
1 polymer ?
#
loop_
_entity_poly.entity_id
_entity_poly.type
_entity_poly.pdbx_seq_one_letter_code
_entity_poly.pdbx_strand_id
1 'polypeptide(L)'
;MSTQSASGTLGLPQLDLTQIPRQIACDGSDLDWSQAQVIEGTQPQEENLQGWMAFSDLRVNQEAGNILHWQGRPLRASRIRFFVKNVAWRYGFSFSTSIRSPLGKGIPTPPEWRYPGLCRYGLVVFQPNAQLVAHQVWESSPEQPQEVDLDPNLDIAFNVNDAKGSYGDNSGSFDIYVQVVS
;
A
#
# COMPACT_ATOMS: atom_id res chain seq x y z
N MET A 1 0.43 -31.35 46.65
CA MET A 1 0.87 -31.50 45.22
C MET A 1 0.02 -30.60 44.38
N SER A 2 0.60 -29.49 43.95
CA SER A 2 -0.10 -28.44 43.19
C SER A 2 0.13 -28.69 41.69
N THR A 3 -0.92 -28.99 40.95
CA THR A 3 -0.86 -29.11 39.51
C THR A 3 -0.99 -27.70 38.91
N GLN A 4 0.11 -27.17 38.43
CA GLN A 4 0.07 -25.97 37.59
C GLN A 4 -0.52 -26.35 36.23
N SER A 5 -1.70 -25.82 35.95
CA SER A 5 -2.30 -25.79 34.62
C SER A 5 -1.54 -24.77 33.76
N ALA A 6 -0.73 -25.23 32.84
CA ALA A 6 -0.15 -24.39 31.82
C ALA A 6 -1.24 -24.05 30.79
N SER A 7 -1.87 -22.90 30.90
CA SER A 7 -2.68 -22.34 29.80
C SER A 7 -1.74 -21.83 28.73
N GLY A 8 -1.41 -22.68 27.77
CA GLY A 8 -0.72 -22.26 26.57
C GLY A 8 -1.67 -21.42 25.71
N THR A 9 -1.59 -20.11 25.82
CA THR A 9 -2.05 -19.22 24.77
C THR A 9 -1.22 -19.56 23.54
N LEU A 10 -1.85 -20.24 22.56
CA LEU A 10 -1.31 -20.30 21.20
C LEU A 10 -1.32 -18.87 20.66
N GLY A 11 -0.26 -18.11 20.96
CA GLY A 11 -0.01 -16.82 20.35
C GLY A 11 0.09 -17.01 18.83
N LEU A 12 -0.66 -16.26 18.07
CA LEU A 12 -0.42 -16.10 16.64
C LEU A 12 1.06 -15.79 16.47
N PRO A 13 1.78 -16.45 15.51
CA PRO A 13 3.17 -16.13 15.27
C PRO A 13 3.29 -14.62 15.03
N GLN A 14 4.07 -13.92 15.85
CA GLN A 14 4.39 -12.52 15.61
C GLN A 14 5.11 -12.44 14.28
N LEU A 15 4.56 -11.59 13.38
CA LEU A 15 5.20 -11.30 12.11
C LEU A 15 6.56 -10.65 12.38
N ASP A 16 7.63 -11.23 11.84
CA ASP A 16 8.96 -10.63 11.89
C ASP A 16 9.08 -9.59 10.76
N LEU A 17 8.73 -8.34 11.08
CA LEU A 17 8.79 -7.23 10.12
C LEU A 17 10.20 -6.67 9.97
N THR A 18 11.19 -7.14 10.74
CA THR A 18 12.59 -6.67 10.63
C THR A 18 13.23 -7.09 9.32
N GLN A 19 12.70 -8.13 8.67
CA GLN A 19 13.16 -8.60 7.35
C GLN A 19 12.63 -7.76 6.18
N ILE A 20 11.68 -6.86 6.43
CA ILE A 20 11.08 -6.04 5.39
C ILE A 20 11.82 -4.70 5.32
N PRO A 21 12.43 -4.35 4.16
CA PRO A 21 13.01 -3.02 3.99
C PRO A 21 11.92 -1.95 3.96
N ARG A 22 12.27 -0.72 4.33
CA ARG A 22 11.33 0.40 4.25
C ARG A 22 11.06 0.82 2.81
N GLN A 23 12.07 0.69 1.96
CA GLN A 23 11.99 1.01 0.54
C GLN A 23 12.92 0.13 -0.27
N ILE A 24 12.60 -0.02 -1.54
CA ILE A 24 13.42 -0.71 -2.52
C ILE A 24 13.50 0.13 -3.80
N ALA A 25 14.60 -0.07 -4.54
CA ALA A 25 14.67 0.36 -5.93
C ALA A 25 14.37 -0.82 -6.84
N CYS A 26 13.56 -0.63 -7.86
CA CYS A 26 13.21 -1.68 -8.81
C CYS A 26 13.01 -1.11 -10.23
N ASP A 27 12.99 -2.00 -11.21
CA ASP A 27 12.78 -1.66 -12.61
C ASP A 27 11.28 -1.46 -12.89
N GLY A 28 10.91 -0.24 -13.29
CA GLY A 28 9.56 0.12 -13.73
C GLY A 28 9.44 0.31 -15.24
N SER A 29 10.49 0.01 -16.00
CA SER A 29 10.53 0.28 -17.45
C SER A 29 9.59 -0.61 -18.27
N ASP A 30 9.18 -1.75 -17.74
CA ASP A 30 8.24 -2.69 -18.38
C ASP A 30 6.76 -2.34 -18.10
N LEU A 31 6.48 -1.34 -17.26
CA LEU A 31 5.11 -0.92 -16.94
C LEU A 31 4.60 0.12 -17.92
N ASP A 32 3.37 -0.08 -18.38
CA ASP A 32 2.62 0.90 -19.15
C ASP A 32 1.80 1.76 -18.18
N TRP A 33 2.32 2.93 -17.84
CA TRP A 33 1.69 3.86 -16.90
C TRP A 33 0.36 4.42 -17.41
N SER A 34 0.08 4.34 -18.72
CA SER A 34 -1.21 4.71 -19.27
C SER A 34 -2.35 3.79 -18.84
N GLN A 35 -2.02 2.59 -18.35
CA GLN A 35 -2.98 1.63 -17.79
C GLN A 35 -3.27 1.89 -16.30
N ALA A 36 -2.55 2.79 -15.65
CA ALA A 36 -2.82 3.17 -14.27
C ALA A 36 -4.20 3.80 -14.15
N GLN A 37 -4.88 3.50 -13.06
CA GLN A 37 -6.14 4.14 -12.71
C GLN A 37 -5.87 5.51 -12.10
N VAL A 38 -6.62 6.53 -12.51
CA VAL A 38 -6.56 7.86 -11.89
C VAL A 38 -7.63 7.93 -10.82
N ILE A 39 -7.22 8.26 -9.60
CA ILE A 39 -8.13 8.41 -8.45
C ILE A 39 -8.18 9.89 -8.06
N GLU A 40 -9.35 10.48 -8.23
CA GLU A 40 -9.58 11.86 -7.80
C GLU A 40 -9.87 11.91 -6.31
N GLY A 41 -9.12 12.73 -5.58
CA GLY A 41 -9.31 12.92 -4.16
C GLY A 41 -10.54 13.78 -3.83
N THR A 42 -11.08 13.57 -2.64
CA THR A 42 -12.22 14.32 -2.12
C THR A 42 -11.92 14.84 -0.71
N GLN A 43 -12.65 15.88 -0.30
CA GLN A 43 -12.59 16.39 1.06
C GLN A 43 -13.37 15.44 1.99
N PRO A 44 -12.75 14.88 3.05
CA PRO A 44 -13.47 14.09 4.03
C PRO A 44 -14.57 14.88 4.73
N GLN A 45 -15.70 14.21 5.01
CA GLN A 45 -16.83 14.78 5.76
C GLN A 45 -16.60 14.76 7.28
N GLU A 46 -15.79 13.82 7.77
CA GLU A 46 -15.52 13.63 9.19
C GLU A 46 -14.73 14.81 9.74
N GLU A 47 -15.19 15.34 10.89
CA GLU A 47 -14.59 16.53 11.52
C GLU A 47 -13.11 16.31 11.90
N ASN A 48 -12.78 15.12 12.39
CA ASN A 48 -11.41 14.77 12.78
C ASN A 48 -10.48 14.53 11.60
N LEU A 49 -11.00 14.53 10.37
CA LEU A 49 -10.22 14.34 9.15
C LEU A 49 -10.14 15.61 8.29
N GLN A 50 -10.47 16.76 8.87
CA GLN A 50 -10.29 18.04 8.18
C GLN A 50 -8.81 18.27 7.86
N GLY A 51 -8.53 18.78 6.66
CA GLY A 51 -7.15 18.97 6.16
C GLY A 51 -6.52 17.73 5.52
N TRP A 52 -7.19 16.59 5.55
CA TRP A 52 -6.79 15.40 4.79
C TRP A 52 -7.45 15.38 3.41
N MET A 53 -6.76 14.80 2.45
CA MET A 53 -7.33 14.44 1.14
C MET A 53 -7.70 12.97 1.17
N ALA A 54 -8.95 12.62 0.86
CA ALA A 54 -9.42 11.25 0.84
C ALA A 54 -9.40 10.69 -0.58
N PHE A 55 -8.77 9.54 -0.74
CA PHE A 55 -8.74 8.77 -1.98
C PHE A 55 -9.35 7.40 -1.68
N SER A 56 -10.50 7.14 -2.28
CA SER A 56 -11.31 5.96 -1.97
C SER A 56 -11.32 4.97 -3.11
N ASP A 57 -11.47 3.67 -2.76
CA ASP A 57 -11.61 2.58 -3.72
C ASP A 57 -10.42 2.44 -4.68
N LEU A 58 -9.19 2.56 -4.17
CA LEU A 58 -8.02 2.27 -4.98
C LEU A 58 -8.05 0.79 -5.36
N ARG A 59 -7.92 0.53 -6.66
CA ARG A 59 -8.05 -0.81 -7.23
C ARG A 59 -6.77 -1.61 -7.10
N VAL A 60 -6.91 -2.92 -7.11
CA VAL A 60 -5.81 -3.88 -6.90
C VAL A 60 -5.52 -4.73 -8.14
N ASN A 61 -6.29 -4.56 -9.20
CA ASN A 61 -6.27 -5.39 -10.41
C ASN A 61 -5.49 -4.78 -11.59
N GLN A 62 -4.77 -3.67 -11.37
CA GLN A 62 -3.92 -3.04 -12.37
C GLN A 62 -2.47 -2.98 -11.86
N GLU A 63 -1.56 -3.57 -12.62
CA GLU A 63 -0.14 -3.60 -12.25
C GLU A 63 0.50 -2.21 -12.22
N ALA A 64 0.06 -1.31 -13.09
CA ALA A 64 0.49 0.09 -13.10
C ALA A 64 -0.03 0.93 -11.91
N GLY A 65 -0.99 0.40 -11.14
CA GLY A 65 -1.47 0.99 -9.89
C GLY A 65 -2.47 2.13 -10.05
N ASN A 66 -2.53 2.95 -9.02
CA ASN A 66 -3.49 4.05 -8.90
C ASN A 66 -2.74 5.35 -8.70
N ILE A 67 -2.86 6.27 -9.64
CA ILE A 67 -2.26 7.60 -9.59
C ILE A 67 -3.23 8.56 -8.91
N LEU A 68 -2.75 9.30 -7.91
CA LEU A 68 -3.56 10.24 -7.16
C LEU A 68 -3.67 11.58 -7.88
N HIS A 69 -4.89 12.06 -8.00
CA HIS A 69 -5.20 13.39 -8.50
C HIS A 69 -5.91 14.21 -7.42
N TRP A 70 -5.64 15.49 -7.40
CA TRP A 70 -6.32 16.44 -6.54
C TRP A 70 -6.74 17.67 -7.37
N GLN A 71 -8.03 17.99 -7.33
CA GLN A 71 -8.60 19.10 -8.10
C GLN A 71 -8.24 19.01 -9.59
N GLY A 72 -8.37 17.81 -10.16
CA GLY A 72 -8.16 17.54 -11.58
C GLY A 72 -6.70 17.49 -12.04
N ARG A 73 -5.73 17.49 -11.12
CA ARG A 73 -4.29 17.47 -11.43
C ARG A 73 -3.58 16.36 -10.70
N PRO A 74 -2.49 15.79 -11.24
CA PRO A 74 -1.67 14.85 -10.51
C PRO A 74 -1.19 15.46 -9.18
N LEU A 75 -1.35 14.70 -8.10
CA LEU A 75 -0.81 15.10 -6.79
C LEU A 75 0.70 14.91 -6.82
N ARG A 76 1.42 15.96 -6.51
CA ARG A 76 2.89 15.98 -6.43
C ARG A 76 3.34 16.71 -5.16
N ALA A 77 4.38 16.20 -4.54
CA ALA A 77 4.92 16.76 -3.31
C ALA A 77 6.33 16.23 -3.06
N SER A 78 7.14 16.94 -2.30
CA SER A 78 8.45 16.44 -1.85
C SER A 78 8.34 15.55 -0.61
N ARG A 79 7.27 15.69 0.16
CA ARG A 79 6.95 14.83 1.31
C ARG A 79 5.46 14.78 1.54
N ILE A 80 4.95 13.59 1.80
CA ILE A 80 3.57 13.37 2.24
C ILE A 80 3.56 12.61 3.55
N ARG A 81 2.47 12.78 4.30
CA ARG A 81 2.05 11.84 5.33
C ARG A 81 0.70 11.26 4.96
N PHE A 82 0.49 10.02 5.31
CA PHE A 82 -0.72 9.31 4.94
C PHE A 82 -1.07 8.22 5.94
N PHE A 83 -2.31 7.80 5.91
CA PHE A 83 -2.75 6.59 6.61
C PHE A 83 -3.74 5.82 5.73
N VAL A 84 -3.91 4.54 6.05
CA VAL A 84 -4.68 3.58 5.26
C VAL A 84 -5.93 3.19 6.02
N LYS A 85 -7.04 3.07 5.31
CA LYS A 85 -8.29 2.49 5.83
C LYS A 85 -8.91 1.52 4.83
N ASN A 86 -9.81 0.69 5.36
CA ASN A 86 -10.69 -0.16 4.56
C ASN A 86 -9.94 -1.08 3.59
N VAL A 87 -8.81 -1.64 4.04
CA VAL A 87 -8.08 -2.65 3.27
C VAL A 87 -8.95 -3.90 3.21
N ALA A 88 -9.45 -4.20 2.02
CA ALA A 88 -10.35 -5.31 1.79
C ALA A 88 -10.19 -5.79 0.36
N TRP A 89 -9.25 -6.70 0.13
CA TRP A 89 -9.02 -7.23 -1.21
C TRP A 89 -8.63 -8.70 -1.18
N ARG A 90 -8.62 -9.32 -2.34
CA ARG A 90 -8.28 -10.72 -2.56
C ARG A 90 -7.31 -10.85 -3.72
N TYR A 91 -6.37 -11.76 -3.58
CA TYR A 91 -5.60 -12.28 -4.70
C TYR A 91 -6.18 -13.64 -5.10
N GLY A 92 -6.51 -13.82 -6.39
CA GLY A 92 -7.15 -15.04 -6.87
C GLY A 92 -8.62 -15.19 -6.45
N PHE A 93 -9.15 -16.39 -6.60
CA PHE A 93 -10.59 -16.67 -6.50
C PHE A 93 -11.01 -17.36 -5.20
N SER A 94 -10.07 -17.73 -4.33
CA SER A 94 -10.37 -18.44 -3.08
C SER A 94 -10.68 -17.48 -1.93
N PHE A 95 -11.59 -17.85 -1.02
CA PHE A 95 -11.87 -17.08 0.20
C PHE A 95 -10.66 -16.99 1.15
N SER A 96 -9.74 -17.95 1.09
CA SER A 96 -8.51 -17.96 1.89
C SER A 96 -7.49 -16.90 1.47
N THR A 97 -7.76 -16.16 0.39
CA THR A 97 -6.85 -15.16 -0.20
C THR A 97 -7.19 -13.73 0.22
N SER A 98 -8.07 -13.54 1.21
CA SER A 98 -8.47 -12.21 1.69
C SER A 98 -7.35 -11.50 2.44
N ILE A 99 -7.13 -10.22 2.09
CA ILE A 99 -6.16 -9.32 2.72
C ILE A 99 -6.91 -8.18 3.41
N ARG A 100 -6.57 -7.92 4.68
CA ARG A 100 -7.19 -6.89 5.52
C ARG A 100 -6.18 -5.92 6.13
N SER A 101 -4.90 -6.13 5.89
CA SER A 101 -3.80 -5.31 6.42
C SER A 101 -2.94 -4.76 5.28
N PRO A 102 -2.40 -3.53 5.40
CA PRO A 102 -1.42 -3.00 4.46
C PRO A 102 -0.13 -3.83 4.40
N LEU A 103 0.12 -4.65 5.41
CA LEU A 103 1.28 -5.56 5.44
C LEU A 103 1.04 -6.88 4.69
N GLY A 104 -0.17 -7.11 4.18
CA GLY A 104 -0.51 -8.35 3.46
C GLY A 104 -0.23 -9.59 4.30
N LYS A 105 0.71 -10.42 3.85
CA LYS A 105 1.17 -11.60 4.60
C LYS A 105 2.33 -11.32 5.55
N GLY A 106 2.91 -10.13 5.53
CA GLY A 106 3.99 -9.72 6.43
C GLY A 106 5.32 -10.45 6.20
N ILE A 107 5.52 -11.02 5.03
CA ILE A 107 6.77 -11.71 4.65
C ILE A 107 7.36 -11.09 3.38
N PRO A 108 8.70 -11.04 3.25
CA PRO A 108 9.33 -10.47 2.06
C PRO A 108 9.09 -11.32 0.82
N THR A 109 9.10 -10.66 -0.33
CA THR A 109 8.85 -11.30 -1.62
C THR A 109 10.13 -11.59 -2.39
N PRO A 110 10.15 -12.67 -3.22
CA PRO A 110 11.28 -13.01 -4.06
C PRO A 110 11.38 -12.11 -5.30
N PRO A 111 12.50 -12.24 -6.11
CA PRO A 111 12.78 -11.31 -7.22
C PRO A 111 11.74 -11.23 -8.34
N GLU A 112 10.92 -12.25 -8.54
CA GLU A 112 9.88 -12.27 -9.56
C GLU A 112 8.62 -11.44 -9.23
N TRP A 113 8.53 -10.93 -8.03
CA TRP A 113 7.45 -10.04 -7.63
C TRP A 113 7.67 -8.62 -8.14
N ARG A 114 6.58 -7.86 -8.28
CA ARG A 114 6.66 -6.49 -8.80
C ARG A 114 7.54 -5.59 -7.93
N TYR A 115 7.43 -5.71 -6.60
CA TYR A 115 8.23 -4.96 -5.63
C TYR A 115 9.00 -5.94 -4.73
N PRO A 116 10.12 -6.50 -5.23
CA PRO A 116 10.85 -7.57 -4.51
C PRO A 116 11.38 -7.10 -3.16
N GLY A 117 11.25 -7.93 -2.14
CA GLY A 117 11.69 -7.62 -0.78
C GLY A 117 10.62 -6.96 0.08
N LEU A 118 9.62 -6.28 -0.52
CA LEU A 118 8.49 -5.73 0.22
C LEU A 118 7.46 -6.83 0.54
N CYS A 119 6.50 -6.52 1.40
CA CYS A 119 5.54 -7.49 1.89
C CYS A 119 4.74 -8.16 0.75
N ARG A 120 4.64 -9.47 0.83
CA ARG A 120 3.77 -10.27 -0.05
C ARG A 120 2.32 -9.82 0.12
N TYR A 121 1.70 -9.37 -0.96
CA TYR A 121 0.34 -8.83 -0.96
C TYR A 121 0.15 -7.62 -0.05
N GLY A 122 1.24 -6.93 0.31
CA GLY A 122 1.20 -5.68 1.04
C GLY A 122 0.94 -4.49 0.13
N LEU A 123 0.64 -3.34 0.74
CA LEU A 123 0.49 -2.09 -0.01
C LEU A 123 1.83 -1.40 -0.19
N VAL A 124 1.96 -0.69 -1.30
CA VAL A 124 3.15 0.10 -1.64
C VAL A 124 2.76 1.49 -2.09
N VAL A 125 3.61 2.46 -1.80
CA VAL A 125 3.56 3.80 -2.40
C VAL A 125 4.80 4.00 -3.25
N PHE A 126 4.60 4.56 -4.44
CA PHE A 126 5.68 4.74 -5.41
C PHE A 126 5.39 5.91 -6.33
N GLN A 127 6.36 6.24 -7.17
CA GLN A 127 6.20 7.25 -8.20
C GLN A 127 6.50 6.63 -9.57
N PRO A 128 5.54 6.70 -10.53
CA PRO A 128 5.73 6.16 -11.87
C PRO A 128 7.00 6.67 -12.54
N ASN A 129 7.95 5.77 -12.76
CA ASN A 129 9.24 6.05 -13.38
C ASN A 129 9.91 4.74 -13.80
N ALA A 130 10.76 4.79 -14.84
CA ALA A 130 11.54 3.63 -15.27
C ALA A 130 12.49 3.13 -14.17
N GLN A 131 13.07 4.05 -13.38
CA GLN A 131 13.84 3.75 -12.17
C GLN A 131 12.99 4.06 -10.95
N LEU A 132 12.23 3.08 -10.53
CA LEU A 132 11.17 3.25 -9.54
C LEU A 132 11.71 2.97 -8.14
N VAL A 133 11.36 3.85 -7.18
CA VAL A 133 11.53 3.60 -5.75
C VAL A 133 10.16 3.35 -5.14
N ALA A 134 9.99 2.18 -4.53
CA ALA A 134 8.76 1.81 -3.86
C ALA A 134 8.98 1.74 -2.35
N HIS A 135 8.01 2.25 -1.59
CA HIS A 135 8.02 2.22 -0.13
C HIS A 135 6.96 1.25 0.37
N GLN A 136 7.32 0.45 1.37
CA GLN A 136 6.35 -0.37 2.09
C GLN A 136 5.36 0.53 2.81
N VAL A 137 4.07 0.24 2.69
CA VAL A 137 3.03 0.89 3.50
C VAL A 137 2.84 0.10 4.78
N TRP A 138 2.95 0.79 5.93
CA TRP A 138 2.81 0.21 7.26
C TRP A 138 1.42 0.50 7.83
N GLU A 139 1.07 -0.21 8.91
CA GLU A 139 -0.10 0.14 9.71
C GLU A 139 0.02 1.59 10.18
N SER A 140 -1.04 2.36 10.01
CA SER A 140 -1.03 3.79 10.28
C SER A 140 -2.41 4.29 10.66
N SER A 141 -2.47 5.48 11.24
CA SER A 141 -3.71 6.13 11.67
C SER A 141 -3.58 7.65 11.52
N PRO A 142 -4.67 8.42 11.65
CA PRO A 142 -4.58 9.89 11.64
C PRO A 142 -3.65 10.44 12.71
N GLU A 143 -3.54 9.75 13.86
CA GLU A 143 -2.69 10.15 14.99
C GLU A 143 -1.24 9.69 14.81
N GLN A 144 -1.03 8.61 14.04
CA GLN A 144 0.29 8.05 13.73
C GLN A 144 0.39 7.78 12.22
N PRO A 145 0.41 8.82 11.40
CA PRO A 145 0.54 8.66 9.96
C PRO A 145 1.95 8.22 9.58
N GLN A 146 2.06 7.56 8.44
CA GLN A 146 3.35 7.28 7.82
C GLN A 146 3.80 8.48 7.00
N GLU A 147 5.09 8.78 7.02
CA GLU A 147 5.70 9.82 6.16
C GLU A 147 6.66 9.20 5.17
N VAL A 148 6.68 9.75 3.95
CA VAL A 148 7.64 9.38 2.90
C VAL A 148 8.14 10.63 2.19
N ASP A 149 9.44 10.61 1.85
CA ASP A 149 10.06 11.60 0.98
C ASP A 149 9.90 11.18 -0.48
N LEU A 150 9.63 12.12 -1.34
CA LEU A 150 9.27 11.90 -2.74
C LEU A 150 9.97 12.92 -3.65
N ASP A 151 10.01 12.63 -4.96
CA ASP A 151 10.40 13.59 -5.97
C ASP A 151 9.19 14.48 -6.32
N PRO A 152 9.27 15.81 -6.11
CA PRO A 152 8.16 16.72 -6.38
C PRO A 152 7.79 16.84 -7.87
N ASN A 153 8.60 16.30 -8.76
CA ASN A 153 8.34 16.33 -10.21
C ASN A 153 7.60 15.09 -10.73
N LEU A 154 7.38 14.09 -9.89
CA LEU A 154 6.74 12.83 -10.27
C LEU A 154 5.38 12.69 -9.59
N ASP A 155 4.47 11.97 -10.28
CA ASP A 155 3.15 11.64 -9.74
C ASP A 155 3.29 10.68 -8.56
N ILE A 156 2.28 10.65 -7.71
CA ILE A 156 2.21 9.76 -6.54
C ILE A 156 1.22 8.65 -6.83
N ALA A 157 1.62 7.42 -6.62
CA ALA A 157 0.79 6.24 -6.86
C ALA A 157 0.85 5.25 -5.70
N PHE A 158 -0.23 4.50 -5.53
CA PHE A 158 -0.35 3.39 -4.59
C PHE A 158 -0.81 2.13 -5.31
N ASN A 159 -0.34 1.00 -4.85
CA ASN A 159 -0.78 -0.30 -5.35
C ASN A 159 -0.55 -1.39 -4.29
N VAL A 160 -0.89 -2.62 -4.65
CA VAL A 160 -0.53 -3.82 -3.90
C VAL A 160 0.72 -4.45 -4.52
N ASN A 161 1.46 -5.21 -3.71
CA ASN A 161 2.59 -6.01 -4.19
C ASN A 161 2.10 -7.41 -4.58
N ASP A 162 2.17 -7.73 -5.85
CA ASP A 162 1.85 -9.04 -6.41
C ASP A 162 2.93 -9.49 -7.38
N ALA A 163 2.91 -10.72 -7.79
CA ALA A 163 3.81 -11.24 -8.81
C ALA A 163 3.55 -10.53 -10.15
N LYS A 164 4.60 -10.25 -10.91
CA LYS A 164 4.49 -9.64 -12.24
C LYS A 164 3.54 -10.46 -13.13
N GLY A 165 2.57 -9.79 -13.73
CA GLY A 165 1.58 -10.41 -14.61
C GLY A 165 0.42 -11.09 -13.89
N SER A 166 0.35 -11.05 -12.55
CA SER A 166 -0.68 -11.76 -11.76
C SER A 166 -1.79 -10.85 -11.22
N TYR A 167 -1.80 -9.57 -11.57
CA TYR A 167 -2.76 -8.61 -11.02
C TYR A 167 -4.21 -8.81 -11.49
N GLY A 168 -4.41 -9.44 -12.65
CA GLY A 168 -5.73 -9.53 -13.29
C GLY A 168 -6.79 -10.33 -12.52
N ASP A 169 -6.39 -11.20 -11.58
CA ASP A 169 -7.30 -11.98 -10.75
C ASP A 169 -7.56 -11.36 -9.37
N ASN A 170 -6.99 -10.20 -9.10
CA ASN A 170 -7.22 -9.45 -7.86
C ASN A 170 -8.57 -8.73 -7.88
N SER A 171 -9.21 -8.65 -6.72
CA SER A 171 -10.47 -7.92 -6.54
C SER A 171 -10.51 -7.22 -5.20
N GLY A 172 -11.33 -6.19 -5.10
CA GLY A 172 -11.44 -5.37 -3.89
C GLY A 172 -10.67 -4.05 -4.00
N SER A 173 -10.43 -3.43 -2.85
CA SER A 173 -9.89 -2.07 -2.80
C SER A 173 -9.34 -1.70 -1.43
N PHE A 174 -8.78 -0.50 -1.36
CA PHE A 174 -8.35 0.15 -0.12
C PHE A 174 -8.50 1.67 -0.25
N ASP A 175 -8.50 2.36 0.87
CA ASP A 175 -8.60 3.82 0.92
C ASP A 175 -7.33 4.42 1.49
N ILE A 176 -6.91 5.57 0.96
CA ILE A 176 -5.75 6.33 1.43
C ILE A 176 -6.18 7.75 1.76
N TYR A 177 -5.69 8.25 2.89
CA TYR A 177 -5.83 9.65 3.30
C TYR A 177 -4.45 10.28 3.30
N VAL A 178 -4.32 11.42 2.64
CA VAL A 178 -3.01 12.06 2.39
C VAL A 178 -3.04 13.52 2.84
N GLN A 179 -1.92 13.96 3.41
CA GLN A 179 -1.60 15.38 3.59
C GLN A 179 -0.24 15.65 2.96
N VAL A 180 -0.13 16.74 2.23
CA VAL A 180 1.15 17.26 1.76
C VAL A 180 1.85 17.96 2.92
N VAL A 181 3.10 17.56 3.17
CA VAL A 181 3.95 18.18 4.21
C VAL A 181 4.84 19.25 3.60
N SER A 182 5.34 18.99 2.39
CA SER A 182 6.16 19.97 1.63
C SER A 182 6.20 19.64 0.13
#